data_fa57144dd7a5faa3d9143d49f0510a2e
#
_entry.id   fa57144dd7a5faa3d9143d49f0510a2e
#
_cell.length_a   1.000
_cell.length_b   1.000
_cell.length_c   1.000
_cell.angle_alpha   90.00
_cell.angle_beta   90.00
_cell.angle_gamma   90.00
#
_symmetry.space_group_name_H-M   'P 1'
#
loop_
_entity.id
_entity.type
_entity.pdbx_description
1 polymer ?
#
loop_
_entity_poly.entity_id
_entity_poly.type
_entity_poly.pdbx_seq_one_letter_code
_entity_poly.pdbx_strand_id
1 'polypeptide(L)' 'MMSFDKLKGKMTEAHASQAKMSEYLGITVQSLNAKLNGRTQFTLEEAVKITDFLMLNDPIDIFFRPSVPKMQQKVSK' A
#
# COMPACT_ATOMS: atom_id res chain seq x y z
N MET A 1 11.09 -6.34 -8.50
CA MET A 1 10.33 -5.11 -8.30
C MET A 1 9.24 -5.33 -7.27
N MET A 2 9.07 -4.38 -6.38
CA MET A 2 8.06 -4.49 -5.35
C MET A 2 6.73 -3.97 -5.85
N SER A 3 5.67 -4.63 -5.44
CA SER A 3 4.33 -4.10 -5.68
C SER A 3 3.52 -4.32 -4.42
N PHE A 4 2.44 -3.60 -4.29
CA PHE A 4 1.63 -3.65 -3.08
C PHE A 4 0.39 -4.51 -3.31
N ASP A 5 0.62 -5.79 -3.56
CA ASP A 5 -0.47 -6.69 -3.90
C ASP A 5 -1.45 -6.88 -2.75
N LYS A 6 -0.93 -6.94 -1.52
CA LYS A 6 -1.81 -7.05 -0.36
C LYS A 6 -2.68 -5.82 -0.22
N LEU A 7 -2.11 -4.66 -0.48
CA LEU A 7 -2.87 -3.42 -0.40
C LEU A 7 -3.95 -3.40 -1.46
N LYS A 8 -3.61 -3.83 -2.68
CA LYS A 8 -4.61 -3.89 -3.74
C LYS A 8 -5.75 -4.81 -3.36
N GLY A 9 -5.43 -5.94 -2.74
CA GLY A 9 -6.46 -6.86 -2.27
C GLY A 9 -7.36 -6.24 -1.22
N LYS A 10 -6.77 -5.49 -0.29
CA LYS A 10 -7.56 -4.82 0.74
C LYS A 10 -8.47 -3.75 0.14
N MET A 11 -7.98 -3.04 -0.87
CA MET A 11 -8.81 -2.06 -1.57
C MET A 11 -10.00 -2.73 -2.22
N THR A 12 -9.77 -3.88 -2.84
CA THR A 12 -10.84 -4.63 -3.48
C THR A 12 -11.87 -5.08 -2.46
N GLU A 13 -11.42 -5.60 -1.33
CA GLU A 13 -12.32 -6.03 -0.26
C GLU A 13 -13.18 -4.89 0.25
N ALA A 14 -12.60 -3.71 0.33
CA ALA A 14 -13.29 -2.55 0.86
C ALA A 14 -14.07 -1.80 -0.21
N HIS A 15 -14.03 -2.28 -1.44
CA HIS A 15 -14.65 -1.59 -2.58
C HIS A 15 -14.11 -0.18 -2.75
N ALA A 16 -12.84 0.00 -2.44
CA ALA A 16 -12.20 1.31 -2.56
C ALA A 16 -11.48 1.38 -3.90
N SER A 17 -12.02 2.17 -4.81
CA SER A 17 -11.41 2.33 -6.12
C SER A 17 -10.17 3.21 -6.02
N GLN A 18 -9.32 3.15 -7.03
CA GLN A 18 -8.16 4.02 -7.08
C GLN A 18 -8.58 5.49 -7.13
N ALA A 19 -9.70 5.77 -7.79
CA ALA A 19 -10.19 7.15 -7.85
C ALA A 19 -10.54 7.66 -6.46
N LYS A 20 -11.26 6.87 -5.68
CA LYS A 20 -11.62 7.28 -4.33
C LYS A 20 -10.41 7.40 -3.44
N MET A 21 -9.51 6.45 -3.54
CA MET A 21 -8.31 6.47 -2.72
C MET A 21 -7.44 7.68 -3.05
N SER A 22 -7.27 7.97 -4.34
CA SER A 22 -6.44 9.11 -4.73
C SER A 22 -7.05 10.41 -4.26
N GLU A 23 -8.37 10.51 -4.33
CA GLU A 23 -9.06 11.69 -3.85
C GLU A 23 -8.85 11.86 -2.34
N TYR A 24 -8.96 10.77 -1.60
CA TYR A 24 -8.76 10.80 -0.17
C TYR A 24 -7.34 11.24 0.18
N LEU A 25 -6.37 10.80 -0.60
CA LEU A 25 -4.97 11.13 -0.35
C LEU A 25 -4.57 12.49 -0.91
N GLY A 26 -5.39 13.06 -1.78
CA GLY A 26 -5.06 14.34 -2.40
C GLY A 26 -4.01 14.22 -3.49
N ILE A 27 -3.95 13.08 -4.18
CA ILE A 27 -3.01 12.87 -5.27
C ILE A 27 -3.78 12.41 -6.50
N THR A 28 -3.11 12.38 -7.64
CA THR A 28 -3.75 11.92 -8.87
C THR A 28 -3.84 10.40 -8.90
N VAL A 29 -4.75 9.89 -9.72
CA VAL A 29 -4.86 8.45 -9.90
C VAL A 29 -3.57 7.88 -10.47
N GLN A 30 -2.93 8.62 -11.37
CA GLN A 30 -1.67 8.17 -11.93
C GLN A 30 -0.59 8.04 -10.88
N SER A 31 -0.53 9.01 -9.98
CA SER A 31 0.43 8.96 -8.89
C SER A 31 0.17 7.77 -7.98
N LEU A 32 -1.08 7.54 -7.64
CA LEU A 32 -1.43 6.40 -6.81
C LEU A 32 -1.08 5.09 -7.51
N ASN A 33 -1.37 5.00 -8.79
CA ASN A 33 -1.07 3.80 -9.54
C ASN A 33 0.43 3.50 -9.53
N ALA A 34 1.25 4.53 -9.70
CA ALA A 34 2.70 4.35 -9.64
C ALA A 34 3.15 3.83 -8.29
N LYS A 35 2.54 4.34 -7.22
CA LYS A 35 2.90 3.89 -5.87
C LYS A 35 2.46 2.44 -5.65
N LEU A 36 1.28 2.09 -6.11
CA LEU A 36 0.78 0.72 -5.93
C LEU A 36 1.63 -0.29 -6.71
N ASN A 37 2.25 0.14 -7.78
CA ASN A 37 3.08 -0.74 -8.58
C ASN A 37 4.55 -0.68 -8.21
N GLY A 38 4.87 0.07 -7.16
CA GLY A 38 6.23 0.11 -6.65
C GLY A 38 7.18 1.03 -7.38
N ARG A 39 6.67 1.87 -8.29
CA ARG A 39 7.53 2.79 -9.02
C ARG A 39 7.94 3.99 -8.18
N THR A 40 7.05 4.41 -7.30
CA THR A 40 7.36 5.45 -6.34
C THR A 40 6.92 4.97 -4.98
N GLN A 41 7.42 5.58 -3.94
CA GLN A 41 7.15 5.13 -2.59
C GLN A 41 5.98 5.89 -1.98
N PHE A 42 5.25 5.20 -1.11
CA PHE A 42 4.27 5.90 -0.27
C PHE A 42 5.02 6.69 0.79
N THR A 43 4.51 7.88 1.07
CA THR A 43 5.02 8.61 2.21
C THR A 43 4.42 8.03 3.48
N LEU A 44 5.04 8.36 4.61
CA LEU A 44 4.50 7.90 5.89
C LEU A 44 3.09 8.44 6.10
N GLU A 45 2.87 9.69 5.75
CA GLU A 45 1.55 10.29 5.90
C GLU A 45 0.51 9.56 5.06
N GLU A 46 0.88 9.21 3.83
CA GLU A 46 -0.03 8.47 2.97
C GLU A 46 -0.34 7.10 3.55
N ALA A 47 0.67 6.43 4.07
CA ALA A 47 0.47 5.11 4.66
C ALA A 47 -0.48 5.19 5.85
N VAL A 48 -0.33 6.21 6.68
CA VAL A 48 -1.21 6.39 7.83
C VAL A 48 -2.64 6.63 7.36
N LYS A 49 -2.81 7.48 6.36
CA LYS A 49 -4.14 7.78 5.85
C LYS A 49 -4.81 6.55 5.25
N ILE A 50 -4.06 5.75 4.51
CA ILE A 50 -4.61 4.55 3.92
C ILE A 50 -4.98 3.53 5.00
N THR A 51 -4.14 3.43 6.02
CA THR A 51 -4.42 2.54 7.15
C THR A 51 -5.76 2.89 7.78
N ASP A 52 -5.99 4.17 7.99
CA ASP A 52 -7.27 4.63 8.54
C ASP A 52 -8.41 4.37 7.58
N PHE A 53 -8.20 4.69 6.32
CA PHE A 53 -9.26 4.61 5.31
C PHE A 53 -9.74 3.18 5.14
N LEU A 54 -8.82 2.24 5.10
CA LEU A 54 -9.15 0.83 4.89
C LEU A 54 -9.24 0.04 6.18
N MET A 55 -8.96 0.68 7.32
CA MET A 55 -9.00 0.04 8.62
C MET A 55 -8.10 -1.20 8.65
N LEU A 56 -6.87 -1.00 8.24
CA LEU A 56 -5.92 -2.10 8.14
C LEU A 56 -5.47 -2.56 9.52
N ASN A 57 -5.41 -3.87 9.69
CA ASN A 57 -4.97 -4.47 10.95
C ASN A 57 -3.46 -4.58 11.04
N ASP A 58 -2.80 -4.71 9.91
CA ASP A 58 -1.37 -4.93 9.89
C ASP A 58 -0.70 -4.04 8.85
N PRO A 59 -0.65 -2.73 9.11
CA PRO A 59 -0.08 -1.80 8.14
C PRO A 59 1.41 -2.02 7.91
N ILE A 60 2.11 -2.49 8.91
CA ILE A 60 3.55 -2.72 8.76
C ILE A 60 3.80 -3.79 7.70
N ASP A 61 3.06 -4.87 7.75
CA ASP A 61 3.22 -5.92 6.77
C ASP A 61 2.85 -5.44 5.37
N ILE A 62 1.85 -4.59 5.29
CA ILE A 62 1.35 -4.12 4.00
C ILE A 62 2.29 -3.10 3.37
N PHE A 63 2.80 -2.17 4.16
CA PHE A 63 3.57 -1.06 3.61
C PHE A 63 5.07 -1.26 3.68
N PHE A 64 5.56 -2.07 4.60
CA PHE A 64 6.99 -2.22 4.76
C PHE A 64 7.52 -3.58 4.34
N ARG A 65 6.64 -4.50 4.01
CA ARG A 65 7.05 -5.80 3.48
C ARG A 65 6.10 -6.25 2.37
N PRO A 66 5.77 -5.38 1.43
CA PRO A 66 4.71 -5.68 0.47
C PRO A 66 4.96 -6.90 -0.39
N SER A 67 6.17 -7.12 -0.84
CA SER A 67 6.46 -8.24 -1.70
C SER A 67 7.84 -8.78 -1.43
N VAL A 68 8.18 -8.83 -0.15
CA VAL A 68 9.51 -9.24 0.26
C VAL A 68 9.68 -10.75 0.11
N PRO A 69 10.76 -11.20 -0.49
CA PRO A 69 11.03 -12.63 -0.59
C PRO A 69 11.17 -13.26 0.78
N LYS A 70 10.79 -14.50 0.87
CA LYS A 70 10.83 -15.18 2.14
C LYS A 70 12.17 -15.25 2.78
N MET A 71 13.19 -15.40 2.00
CA MET A 71 14.52 -15.53 2.54
C MET A 71 14.96 -14.31 3.30
N GLN A 72 14.33 -13.20 3.09
CA GLN A 72 14.67 -11.99 3.80
C GLN A 72 14.42 -12.14 5.29
N GLN A 73 13.53 -12.99 5.65
CA GLN A 73 13.15 -13.07 7.04
C GLN A 73 14.16 -13.76 7.90
N LYS A 74 15.01 -14.56 7.32
CA LYS A 74 15.97 -15.25 8.08
C LYS A 74 17.01 -14.38 8.68
N VAL A 75 17.25 -13.30 8.05
CA VAL A 75 18.30 -12.42 8.50
C VAL A 75 18.00 -11.81 9.82
N SER A 76 16.74 -11.66 10.07
CA SER A 76 16.42 -10.95 11.28
C SER A 76 16.69 -11.74 12.50
N LYS A 77 17.14 -12.63 12.44
CA LYS A 77 17.46 -13.26 13.65
C LYS A 77 18.37 -13.18 14.18
#